data_adc7591a1689eaa435a15a71a36a0797
#
_entry.id   adc7591a1689eaa435a15a71a36a0797
#
_cell.length_a   1.000
_cell.length_b   1.000
_cell.length_c   1.000
_cell.angle_alpha   90.00
_cell.angle_beta   90.00
_cell.angle_gamma   90.00
#
_symmetry.space_group_name_H-M   'P 1'
#
loop_
_entity.id
_entity.type
_entity.pdbx_description
1 polymer ?
#
loop_
_entity_poly.entity_id
_entity_poly.type
_entity_poly.pdbx_seq_one_letter_code
_entity_poly.pdbx_strand_id
1 'polypeptide(L)'
;MRYAEKKNLPLLLILNKNNRINMERRSSNLFKALKFYLFYVLVVLITTPLVVYLISFFVEKYFFEWNVSFNLILNNGILDDIILILGNLFIILMLVKKRAVIINKFCRRTAKVFFDKELLLWILILELSSILPINLLVDCLNFNDFTSSTSDSGLSVAAVVGTCLLAPLAEEMVMRGGVEEYLLRWKPNAFLAILISSLLFGALHLYPSLITAAFLNGLLYGWVYYRSRNVVLCFLMHMVNNVASCLADWLKPDIGTVFDIFFQTRVIIITMFCVVFMVASIMTIKKKTLQKA
;
A
#
# COMPACT_ATOMS: atom_id res chain seq x y z
N MET A 1 -12.66 -6.71 -60.51
CA MET A 1 -12.80 -6.22 -59.12
C MET A 1 -13.49 -7.17 -58.14
N ARG A 2 -14.23 -8.19 -58.50
CA ARG A 2 -14.93 -9.11 -57.56
C ARG A 2 -14.13 -10.30 -57.00
N TYR A 3 -12.90 -10.55 -57.47
CA TYR A 3 -12.07 -11.68 -57.02
C TYR A 3 -11.17 -11.38 -55.81
N ALA A 4 -10.88 -10.09 -55.52
CA ALA A 4 -10.04 -9.69 -54.40
C ALA A 4 -10.80 -9.64 -53.05
N GLU A 5 -12.14 -9.44 -53.07
CA GLU A 5 -12.93 -9.36 -51.84
C GLU A 5 -13.13 -10.72 -51.12
N LYS A 6 -13.17 -11.83 -51.86
CA LYS A 6 -13.40 -13.16 -51.26
C LYS A 6 -12.20 -13.75 -50.49
N LYS A 7 -10.96 -13.30 -50.77
CA LYS A 7 -9.75 -13.79 -50.04
C LYS A 7 -9.53 -13.14 -48.69
N ASN A 8 -10.06 -11.95 -48.46
CA ASN A 8 -9.86 -11.20 -47.20
C ASN A 8 -10.97 -11.44 -46.15
N LEU A 9 -12.09 -12.08 -46.54
CA LEU A 9 -13.21 -12.34 -45.64
C LEU A 9 -12.85 -13.25 -44.46
N PRO A 10 -12.16 -14.40 -44.63
CA PRO A 10 -11.73 -15.25 -43.49
C PRO A 10 -10.71 -14.52 -42.59
N LEU A 11 -9.82 -13.70 -43.14
CA LEU A 11 -8.85 -12.95 -42.35
C LEU A 11 -9.54 -11.89 -41.48
N LEU A 12 -10.50 -11.16 -42.01
CA LEU A 12 -11.30 -10.18 -41.29
C LEU A 12 -12.12 -10.83 -40.17
N LEU A 13 -12.69 -12.00 -40.40
CA LEU A 13 -13.41 -12.77 -39.37
C LEU A 13 -12.49 -13.24 -38.24
N ILE A 14 -11.27 -13.70 -38.58
CA ILE A 14 -10.26 -14.09 -37.60
C ILE A 14 -9.79 -12.86 -36.77
N LEU A 15 -9.54 -11.73 -37.43
CA LEU A 15 -9.15 -10.47 -36.76
C LEU A 15 -10.27 -9.98 -35.83
N ASN A 16 -11.53 -10.00 -36.27
CA ASN A 16 -12.66 -9.63 -35.42
C ASN A 16 -12.85 -10.56 -34.23
N LYS A 17 -12.68 -11.87 -34.41
CA LYS A 17 -12.74 -12.86 -33.32
C LYS A 17 -11.61 -12.63 -32.32
N ASN A 18 -10.38 -12.40 -32.79
CA ASN A 18 -9.24 -12.11 -31.92
C ASN A 18 -9.41 -10.80 -31.16
N ASN A 19 -9.93 -9.76 -31.81
CA ASN A 19 -10.24 -8.48 -31.16
C ASN A 19 -11.32 -8.64 -30.08
N ARG A 20 -12.36 -9.42 -30.32
CA ARG A 20 -13.41 -9.73 -29.36
C ARG A 20 -12.86 -10.48 -28.15
N ILE A 21 -12.07 -11.55 -28.36
CA ILE A 21 -11.42 -12.33 -27.29
C ILE A 21 -10.49 -11.42 -26.45
N ASN A 22 -9.74 -10.54 -27.10
CA ASN A 22 -8.85 -9.60 -26.41
C ASN A 22 -9.64 -8.59 -25.58
N MET A 23 -10.78 -8.09 -26.04
CA MET A 23 -11.65 -7.19 -25.29
C MET A 23 -12.29 -7.91 -24.09
N GLU A 24 -12.79 -9.12 -24.25
CA GLU A 24 -13.35 -9.93 -23.17
C GLU A 24 -12.30 -10.24 -22.09
N ARG A 25 -11.07 -10.57 -22.50
CA ARG A 25 -9.94 -10.79 -21.58
C ARG A 25 -9.55 -9.51 -20.83
N ARG A 26 -9.58 -8.36 -21.49
CA ARG A 26 -9.28 -7.06 -20.86
C ARG A 26 -10.36 -6.69 -19.85
N SER A 27 -11.64 -6.77 -20.19
CA SER A 27 -12.74 -6.48 -19.27
C SER A 27 -12.71 -7.40 -18.05
N SER A 28 -12.41 -8.69 -18.22
CA SER A 28 -12.21 -9.64 -17.12
C SER A 28 -11.07 -9.23 -16.17
N ASN A 29 -9.99 -8.65 -16.68
CA ASN A 29 -8.88 -8.19 -15.82
C ASN A 29 -9.25 -6.95 -15.02
N LEU A 30 -9.97 -5.99 -15.59
CA LEU A 30 -10.49 -4.85 -14.85
C LEU A 30 -11.42 -5.29 -13.72
N PHE A 31 -12.34 -6.22 -14.01
CA PHE A 31 -13.24 -6.76 -13.02
C PHE A 31 -12.49 -7.49 -11.88
N LYS A 32 -11.40 -8.20 -12.19
CA LYS A 32 -10.54 -8.82 -11.18
C LYS A 32 -9.85 -7.79 -10.31
N ALA A 33 -9.32 -6.70 -10.89
CA ALA A 33 -8.73 -5.60 -10.12
C ALA A 33 -9.74 -5.03 -9.11
N LEU A 34 -10.94 -4.70 -9.59
CA LEU A 34 -12.02 -4.19 -8.74
C LEU A 34 -12.42 -5.18 -7.65
N LYS A 35 -12.51 -6.47 -7.97
CA LYS A 35 -12.83 -7.53 -7.00
C LYS A 35 -11.79 -7.63 -5.88
N PHE A 36 -10.49 -7.51 -6.18
CA PHE A 36 -9.45 -7.50 -5.16
C PHE A 36 -9.59 -6.29 -4.22
N TYR A 37 -9.83 -5.12 -4.79
CA TYR A 37 -10.02 -3.89 -4.02
C TYR A 37 -11.26 -3.98 -3.11
N LEU A 38 -12.41 -4.32 -3.68
CA LEU A 38 -13.66 -4.43 -2.92
C LEU A 38 -13.59 -5.52 -1.85
N PHE A 39 -12.90 -6.63 -2.11
CA PHE A 39 -12.68 -7.66 -1.11
C PHE A 39 -11.89 -7.12 0.09
N TYR A 40 -10.83 -6.34 -0.16
CA TYR A 40 -10.05 -5.71 0.90
C TYR A 40 -10.91 -4.73 1.72
N VAL A 41 -11.58 -3.81 1.04
CA VAL A 41 -12.48 -2.82 1.67
C VAL A 41 -13.55 -3.51 2.53
N LEU A 42 -14.20 -4.55 1.99
CA LEU A 42 -15.24 -5.29 2.71
C LEU A 42 -14.70 -5.94 3.98
N VAL A 43 -13.52 -6.55 3.91
CA VAL A 43 -12.94 -7.25 5.07
C VAL A 43 -12.46 -6.25 6.12
N VAL A 44 -11.61 -5.29 5.74
CA VAL A 44 -10.94 -4.41 6.71
C VAL A 44 -11.88 -3.35 7.26
N LEU A 45 -12.66 -2.69 6.39
CA LEU A 45 -13.48 -1.55 6.81
C LEU A 45 -14.88 -1.92 7.30
N ILE A 46 -15.37 -3.11 6.97
CA ILE A 46 -16.75 -3.50 7.29
C ILE A 46 -16.79 -4.76 8.15
N THR A 47 -16.29 -5.89 7.61
CA THR A 47 -16.50 -7.20 8.26
C THR A 47 -15.76 -7.30 9.59
N THR A 48 -14.50 -6.88 9.64
CA THR A 48 -13.68 -7.01 10.85
C THR A 48 -14.19 -6.10 11.98
N PRO A 49 -14.44 -4.79 11.75
CA PRO A 49 -15.05 -3.94 12.78
C PRO A 49 -16.41 -4.44 13.27
N LEU A 50 -17.26 -4.91 12.35
CA LEU A 50 -18.58 -5.44 12.70
C LEU A 50 -18.47 -6.70 13.59
N VAL A 51 -17.60 -7.64 13.24
CA VAL A 51 -17.41 -8.87 14.03
C VAL A 51 -16.87 -8.55 15.41
N VAL A 52 -15.88 -7.66 15.52
CA VAL A 52 -15.32 -7.27 16.82
C VAL A 52 -16.39 -6.54 17.67
N TYR A 53 -17.14 -5.62 17.06
CA TYR A 53 -18.25 -4.94 17.75
C TYR A 53 -19.28 -5.93 18.29
N LEU A 54 -19.69 -6.91 17.47
CA LEU A 54 -20.66 -7.93 17.92
C LEU A 54 -20.09 -8.78 19.06
N ILE A 55 -18.83 -9.21 18.96
CA ILE A 55 -18.16 -9.96 20.04
C ILE A 55 -18.15 -9.13 21.32
N SER A 56 -17.74 -7.86 21.23
CA SER A 56 -17.71 -6.94 22.35
C SER A 56 -19.09 -6.78 23.00
N PHE A 57 -20.12 -6.59 22.18
CA PHE A 57 -21.51 -6.47 22.65
C PHE A 57 -21.99 -7.75 23.39
N PHE A 58 -21.67 -8.93 22.85
CA PHE A 58 -22.03 -10.19 23.50
C PHE A 58 -21.27 -10.40 24.82
N VAL A 59 -19.98 -10.10 24.85
CA VAL A 59 -19.15 -10.20 26.05
C VAL A 59 -19.70 -9.25 27.15
N GLU A 60 -19.98 -8.00 26.79
CA GLU A 60 -20.59 -7.05 27.73
C GLU A 60 -21.93 -7.56 28.29
N LYS A 61 -22.81 -8.06 27.42
CA LYS A 61 -24.13 -8.52 27.79
C LYS A 61 -24.14 -9.75 28.73
N TYR A 62 -23.24 -10.71 28.53
CA TYR A 62 -23.27 -12.00 29.22
C TYR A 62 -22.22 -12.17 30.33
N PHE A 63 -21.18 -11.29 30.35
CA PHE A 63 -20.08 -11.33 31.31
C PHE A 63 -19.95 -10.06 32.16
N PHE A 64 -21.06 -9.30 32.28
CA PHE A 64 -21.10 -7.98 32.95
C PHE A 64 -20.72 -8.02 34.45
N GLU A 65 -20.68 -9.17 35.10
CA GLU A 65 -20.21 -9.30 36.48
C GLU A 65 -18.69 -9.07 36.66
N TRP A 66 -17.93 -8.98 35.55
CA TRP A 66 -16.46 -8.75 35.52
C TRP A 66 -16.11 -7.28 35.26
N ASN A 67 -16.76 -6.40 35.97
CA ASN A 67 -16.94 -4.95 35.73
C ASN A 67 -15.70 -4.06 35.53
N VAL A 68 -14.48 -4.49 35.78
CA VAL A 68 -13.31 -3.60 35.74
C VAL A 68 -12.47 -3.78 34.47
N SER A 69 -12.37 -4.99 33.96
CA SER A 69 -11.43 -5.30 32.86
C SER A 69 -11.95 -4.92 31.48
N PHE A 70 -13.25 -4.88 31.26
CA PHE A 70 -13.82 -4.71 29.91
C PHE A 70 -13.81 -3.24 29.45
N ASN A 71 -14.17 -2.31 30.33
CA ASN A 71 -14.03 -0.88 30.06
C ASN A 71 -12.57 -0.47 29.81
N LEU A 72 -11.62 -1.17 30.44
CA LEU A 72 -10.19 -0.98 30.23
C LEU A 72 -9.78 -1.45 28.82
N ILE A 73 -10.34 -2.55 28.32
CA ILE A 73 -10.08 -3.08 26.96
C ILE A 73 -10.67 -2.15 25.91
N LEU A 74 -11.89 -1.64 26.11
CA LEU A 74 -12.56 -0.74 25.17
C LEU A 74 -11.86 0.63 25.07
N ASN A 75 -11.38 1.15 26.21
CA ASN A 75 -10.82 2.52 26.27
C ASN A 75 -9.32 2.60 25.89
N ASN A 76 -8.59 1.48 25.83
CA ASN A 76 -7.14 1.47 25.62
C ASN A 76 -6.71 1.12 24.19
N GLY A 77 -7.60 1.19 23.20
CA GLY A 77 -7.24 0.87 21.80
C GLY A 77 -6.93 -0.62 21.54
N ILE A 78 -7.02 -1.49 22.53
CA ILE A 78 -6.73 -2.94 22.38
C ILE A 78 -7.65 -3.58 21.32
N LEU A 79 -8.92 -3.15 21.26
CA LEU A 79 -9.86 -3.65 20.25
C LEU A 79 -9.45 -3.25 18.84
N ASP A 80 -8.97 -2.02 18.66
CA ASP A 80 -8.48 -1.53 17.36
C ASP A 80 -7.26 -2.34 16.93
N ASP A 81 -6.34 -2.64 17.85
CA ASP A 81 -5.20 -3.51 17.59
C ASP A 81 -5.61 -4.92 17.16
N ILE A 82 -6.59 -5.50 17.84
CA ILE A 82 -7.14 -6.83 17.50
C ILE A 82 -7.80 -6.79 16.12
N ILE A 83 -8.62 -5.78 15.82
CA ILE A 83 -9.26 -5.59 14.52
C ILE A 83 -8.19 -5.53 13.42
N LEU A 84 -7.18 -4.70 13.63
CA LEU A 84 -6.09 -4.50 12.67
C LEU A 84 -5.34 -5.81 12.40
N ILE A 85 -4.95 -6.54 13.44
CA ILE A 85 -4.22 -7.80 13.33
C ILE A 85 -5.07 -8.87 12.66
N LEU A 86 -6.27 -9.13 13.16
CA LEU A 86 -7.13 -10.20 12.65
C LEU A 86 -7.59 -9.96 11.22
N GLY A 87 -7.97 -8.72 10.88
CA GLY A 87 -8.39 -8.35 9.53
C GLY A 87 -7.28 -8.56 8.50
N ASN A 88 -6.09 -8.07 8.79
CA ASN A 88 -4.95 -8.21 7.88
C ASN A 88 -4.44 -9.66 7.79
N LEU A 89 -4.38 -10.38 8.92
CA LEU A 89 -4.03 -11.80 8.95
C LEU A 89 -5.03 -12.65 8.13
N PHE A 90 -6.32 -12.38 8.25
CA PHE A 90 -7.34 -13.06 7.46
C PHE A 90 -7.14 -12.84 5.96
N ILE A 91 -6.85 -11.61 5.53
CA ILE A 91 -6.56 -11.28 4.13
C ILE A 91 -5.33 -12.05 3.65
N ILE A 92 -4.23 -12.00 4.40
CA ILE A 92 -2.99 -12.69 4.06
C ILE A 92 -3.27 -14.19 3.87
N LEU A 93 -3.93 -14.83 4.85
CA LEU A 93 -4.27 -16.25 4.80
C LEU A 93 -5.17 -16.61 3.61
N MET A 94 -6.17 -15.78 3.32
CA MET A 94 -7.06 -15.98 2.17
C MET A 94 -6.34 -15.86 0.83
N LEU A 95 -5.43 -14.89 0.69
CA LEU A 95 -4.62 -14.72 -0.51
C LEU A 95 -3.63 -15.88 -0.68
N VAL A 96 -3.02 -16.34 0.42
CA VAL A 96 -2.15 -17.52 0.45
C VAL A 96 -2.92 -18.77 0.06
N LYS A 97 -4.06 -19.05 0.69
CA LYS A 97 -4.88 -20.26 0.47
C LYS A 97 -5.41 -20.34 -0.97
N LYS A 98 -5.86 -19.25 -1.54
CA LYS A 98 -6.37 -19.22 -2.93
C LYS A 98 -5.30 -19.47 -3.98
N ARG A 99 -4.04 -19.74 -3.59
CA ARG A 99 -2.90 -19.82 -4.53
C ARG A 99 -2.99 -18.72 -5.59
N ALA A 100 -3.53 -17.57 -5.18
CA ALA A 100 -3.61 -16.44 -6.07
C ALA A 100 -2.22 -16.30 -6.68
N VAL A 101 -2.13 -16.08 -7.97
CA VAL A 101 -0.95 -16.04 -8.85
C VAL A 101 0.27 -15.35 -8.24
N ILE A 102 0.04 -14.63 -7.18
CA ILE A 102 0.93 -13.83 -6.37
C ILE A 102 2.02 -14.68 -5.68
N ILE A 103 1.69 -15.84 -5.05
CA ILE A 103 2.61 -16.49 -4.11
C ILE A 103 3.72 -17.27 -4.79
N ASN A 104 3.45 -18.05 -5.82
CA ASN A 104 4.53 -18.78 -6.51
C ASN A 104 5.49 -17.84 -7.24
N LYS A 105 4.99 -16.70 -7.76
CA LYS A 105 5.82 -15.63 -8.29
C LYS A 105 6.49 -14.82 -7.16
N PHE A 106 5.80 -14.64 -6.05
CA PHE A 106 6.28 -13.99 -4.83
C PHE A 106 7.50 -14.73 -4.27
N CYS A 107 7.40 -16.02 -3.93
CA CYS A 107 8.52 -16.78 -3.37
C CYS A 107 9.74 -16.87 -4.31
N ARG A 108 9.54 -17.12 -5.61
CA ARG A 108 10.66 -17.22 -6.55
C ARG A 108 11.36 -15.88 -6.82
N ARG A 109 10.61 -14.77 -6.83
CA ARG A 109 11.17 -13.42 -7.03
C ARG A 109 11.78 -12.87 -5.75
N THR A 110 11.20 -13.20 -4.60
CA THR A 110 11.73 -12.82 -3.29
C THR A 110 13.14 -13.34 -3.10
N ALA A 111 13.39 -14.62 -3.36
CA ALA A 111 14.73 -15.19 -3.30
C ALA A 111 15.74 -14.40 -4.16
N LYS A 112 15.38 -14.06 -5.41
CA LYS A 112 16.25 -13.29 -6.32
C LYS A 112 16.55 -11.87 -5.82
N VAL A 113 15.63 -11.24 -5.08
CA VAL A 113 15.82 -9.88 -4.55
C VAL A 113 16.77 -9.85 -3.37
N PHE A 114 16.65 -10.81 -2.44
CA PHE A 114 17.60 -10.93 -1.34
C PHE A 114 19.04 -11.21 -1.81
N PHE A 115 19.20 -11.76 -3.02
CA PHE A 115 20.53 -11.92 -3.65
C PHE A 115 21.01 -10.66 -4.38
N ASP A 116 20.12 -9.70 -4.72
CA ASP A 116 20.51 -8.41 -5.31
C ASP A 116 20.58 -7.33 -4.23
N LYS A 117 21.60 -7.43 -3.39
CA LYS A 117 21.82 -6.52 -2.25
C LYS A 117 21.87 -5.04 -2.68
N GLU A 118 22.39 -4.77 -3.85
CA GLU A 118 22.51 -3.41 -4.36
C GLU A 118 21.14 -2.84 -4.77
N LEU A 119 20.27 -3.64 -5.42
CA LEU A 119 18.90 -3.21 -5.70
C LEU A 119 18.13 -2.96 -4.41
N LEU A 120 18.26 -3.84 -3.43
CA LEU A 120 17.61 -3.67 -2.12
C LEU A 120 18.08 -2.39 -1.43
N LEU A 121 19.40 -2.13 -1.43
CA LEU A 121 19.98 -0.93 -0.83
C LEU A 121 19.39 0.33 -1.48
N TRP A 122 19.36 0.42 -2.82
CA TRP A 122 18.83 1.58 -3.52
C TRP A 122 17.31 1.77 -3.30
N ILE A 123 16.56 0.70 -3.09
CA ILE A 123 15.14 0.78 -2.74
C ILE A 123 14.94 1.31 -1.31
N LEU A 124 15.77 0.87 -0.36
CA LEU A 124 15.75 1.42 1.00
C LEU A 124 16.19 2.88 1.04
N ILE A 125 17.20 3.27 0.27
CA ILE A 125 17.61 4.69 0.13
C ILE A 125 16.47 5.50 -0.49
N LEU A 126 15.78 4.98 -1.51
CA LEU A 126 14.63 5.64 -2.11
C LEU A 126 13.53 5.91 -1.09
N GLU A 127 13.20 4.91 -0.28
CA GLU A 127 12.17 5.05 0.74
C GLU A 127 12.56 6.07 1.81
N LEU A 128 13.70 5.89 2.45
CA LEU A 128 14.18 6.79 3.50
C LEU A 128 14.31 8.23 3.02
N SER A 129 14.74 8.44 1.77
CA SER A 129 14.86 9.78 1.19
C SER A 129 13.51 10.38 0.75
N SER A 130 12.46 9.58 0.59
CA SER A 130 11.13 10.07 0.23
C SER A 130 10.30 10.54 1.42
N ILE A 131 10.56 10.03 2.63
CA ILE A 131 9.76 10.31 3.83
C ILE A 131 9.67 11.82 4.10
N LEU A 132 10.79 12.51 4.22
CA LEU A 132 10.79 13.93 4.54
C LEU A 132 10.17 14.81 3.46
N PRO A 133 10.50 14.68 2.15
CA PRO A 133 9.86 15.49 1.11
C PRO A 133 8.36 15.25 0.98
N ILE A 134 7.88 14.01 1.16
CA ILE A 134 6.45 13.69 1.09
C ILE A 134 5.72 14.32 2.28
N ASN A 135 6.23 14.17 3.51
CA ASN A 135 5.60 14.75 4.69
C ASN A 135 5.58 16.29 4.62
N LEU A 136 6.66 16.93 4.21
CA LEU A 136 6.68 18.38 4.01
C LEU A 136 5.67 18.85 2.95
N LEU A 137 5.51 18.09 1.87
CA LEU A 137 4.50 18.41 0.86
C LEU A 137 3.08 18.29 1.42
N VAL A 138 2.80 17.28 2.24
CA VAL A 138 1.51 17.10 2.91
C VAL A 138 1.26 18.24 3.91
N ASP A 139 2.27 18.61 4.70
CA ASP A 139 2.19 19.71 5.66
C ASP A 139 1.93 21.05 4.97
N CYS A 140 2.56 21.30 3.81
CA CYS A 140 2.32 22.51 3.00
C CYS A 140 0.88 22.63 2.51
N LEU A 141 0.14 21.53 2.37
CA LEU A 141 -1.27 21.54 1.98
C LEU A 141 -2.22 21.93 3.12
N ASN A 142 -1.70 21.99 4.35
CA ASN A 142 -2.37 22.49 5.55
C ASN A 142 -3.78 21.92 5.77
N PHE A 143 -3.89 20.59 5.75
CA PHE A 143 -5.16 19.93 5.98
C PHE A 143 -5.62 20.13 7.43
N ASN A 144 -6.90 20.52 7.60
CA ASN A 144 -7.55 20.49 8.89
C ASN A 144 -8.03 19.05 9.18
N ASP A 145 -7.11 18.17 9.52
CA ASP A 145 -7.50 16.86 10.01
C ASP A 145 -8.16 17.04 11.39
N PHE A 146 -9.31 16.40 11.57
CA PHE A 146 -9.86 16.28 12.92
C PHE A 146 -8.82 15.53 13.75
N THR A 147 -8.11 16.28 14.60
CA THR A 147 -7.22 15.69 15.59
C THR A 147 -8.10 14.88 16.54
N SER A 148 -8.34 13.61 16.22
CA SER A 148 -8.68 12.66 17.27
C SER A 148 -7.49 12.73 18.22
N SER A 149 -7.72 13.26 19.41
CA SER A 149 -6.79 13.09 20.51
C SER A 149 -6.43 11.62 20.53
N THR A 150 -5.26 11.29 19.96
CA THR A 150 -4.68 9.98 20.16
C THR A 150 -4.65 9.81 21.67
N SER A 151 -5.45 8.88 22.16
CA SER A 151 -5.42 8.51 23.57
C SER A 151 -3.95 8.36 23.95
N ASP A 152 -3.55 8.93 25.08
CA ASP A 152 -2.19 8.85 25.64
C ASP A 152 -1.73 7.40 25.95
N SER A 153 -2.49 6.42 25.48
CA SER A 153 -2.13 5.02 25.47
C SER A 153 -0.93 4.82 24.54
N GLY A 154 0.24 4.69 25.14
CA GLY A 154 1.50 4.47 24.43
C GLY A 154 1.38 3.32 23.41
N LEU A 155 2.17 3.36 22.34
CA LEU A 155 2.15 2.34 21.27
C LEU A 155 2.30 0.93 21.89
N SER A 156 1.25 0.12 21.78
CA SER A 156 1.33 -1.28 22.19
C SER A 156 2.18 -2.08 21.19
N VAL A 157 2.83 -3.16 21.64
CA VAL A 157 3.55 -4.06 20.74
C VAL A 157 2.61 -4.62 19.67
N ALA A 158 1.34 -4.85 20.01
CA ALA A 158 0.32 -5.33 19.09
C ALA A 158 0.04 -4.30 17.99
N ALA A 159 -0.11 -3.00 18.36
CA ALA A 159 -0.26 -1.90 17.41
C ALA A 159 0.92 -1.83 16.44
N VAL A 160 2.15 -1.90 16.95
CA VAL A 160 3.38 -1.87 16.12
C VAL A 160 3.40 -3.04 15.14
N VAL A 161 3.14 -4.27 15.60
CA VAL A 161 3.10 -5.45 14.72
C VAL A 161 1.99 -5.33 13.69
N GLY A 162 0.81 -4.88 14.09
CA GLY A 162 -0.33 -4.66 13.21
C GLY A 162 -0.02 -3.64 12.12
N THR A 163 0.42 -2.44 12.53
CA THR A 163 0.63 -1.27 11.65
C THR A 163 1.90 -1.39 10.82
N CYS A 164 3.01 -1.86 11.41
CA CYS A 164 4.29 -1.86 10.70
C CYS A 164 4.55 -3.13 9.89
N LEU A 165 3.87 -4.23 10.18
CA LEU A 165 4.15 -5.53 9.53
C LEU A 165 2.93 -6.10 8.80
N LEU A 166 1.82 -6.34 9.50
CA LEU A 166 0.68 -7.08 8.92
C LEU A 166 -0.12 -6.23 7.94
N ALA A 167 -0.42 -4.96 8.27
CA ALA A 167 -1.14 -4.07 7.38
C ALA A 167 -0.35 -3.81 6.09
N PRO A 168 0.92 -3.38 6.12
CA PRO A 168 1.70 -3.20 4.90
C PRO A 168 1.80 -4.46 4.04
N LEU A 169 1.93 -5.64 4.65
CA LEU A 169 1.99 -6.90 3.90
C LEU A 169 0.67 -7.20 3.19
N ALA A 170 -0.45 -7.09 3.89
CA ALA A 170 -1.78 -7.33 3.32
C ALA A 170 -2.10 -6.32 2.21
N GLU A 171 -1.83 -5.04 2.47
CA GLU A 171 -2.09 -3.94 1.54
C GLU A 171 -1.27 -4.07 0.26
N GLU A 172 0.02 -4.34 0.35
CA GLU A 172 0.85 -4.49 -0.84
C GLU A 172 0.52 -5.77 -1.63
N MET A 173 0.13 -6.84 -0.95
CA MET A 173 -0.36 -8.05 -1.62
C MET A 173 -1.64 -7.77 -2.42
N VAL A 174 -2.55 -6.98 -1.87
CA VAL A 174 -3.81 -6.61 -2.54
C VAL A 174 -3.56 -5.57 -3.63
N MET A 175 -2.90 -4.47 -3.29
CA MET A 175 -2.78 -3.31 -4.19
C MET A 175 -1.81 -3.59 -5.34
N ARG A 176 -0.61 -4.09 -5.06
CA ARG A 176 0.42 -4.35 -6.10
C ARG A 176 0.26 -5.73 -6.71
N GLY A 177 0.10 -6.74 -5.85
CA GLY A 177 -0.09 -8.12 -6.30
C GLY A 177 -1.43 -8.38 -7.01
N GLY A 178 -2.48 -7.68 -6.59
CA GLY A 178 -3.84 -7.81 -7.13
C GLY A 178 -4.21 -6.65 -8.07
N VAL A 179 -4.54 -5.50 -7.50
CA VAL A 179 -5.13 -4.37 -8.23
C VAL A 179 -4.23 -3.91 -9.38
N GLU A 180 -3.01 -3.48 -9.08
CA GLU A 180 -2.10 -2.92 -10.09
C GLU A 180 -1.70 -3.95 -11.14
N GLU A 181 -1.42 -5.20 -10.74
CA GLU A 181 -1.08 -6.27 -11.68
C GLU A 181 -2.21 -6.53 -12.69
N TYR A 182 -3.48 -6.52 -12.26
CA TYR A 182 -4.61 -6.69 -13.17
C TYR A 182 -4.91 -5.44 -13.99
N LEU A 183 -4.67 -4.23 -13.47
CA LEU A 183 -4.76 -2.98 -14.25
C LEU A 183 -3.72 -2.95 -15.38
N LEU A 184 -2.49 -3.39 -15.12
CA LEU A 184 -1.45 -3.53 -16.15
C LEU A 184 -1.80 -4.55 -17.23
N ARG A 185 -2.56 -5.60 -16.87
CA ARG A 185 -3.06 -6.59 -17.85
C ARG A 185 -4.29 -6.11 -18.61
N TRP A 186 -5.08 -5.23 -18.00
CA TRP A 186 -6.23 -4.59 -18.65
C TRP A 186 -5.78 -3.61 -19.72
N LYS A 187 -4.97 -2.64 -19.35
CA LYS A 187 -4.33 -1.69 -20.24
C LYS A 187 -2.82 -1.69 -19.97
N PRO A 188 -1.96 -1.98 -20.95
CA PRO A 188 -0.51 -1.97 -20.76
C PRO A 188 0.03 -0.53 -20.74
N ASN A 189 -0.58 0.33 -19.95
CA ASN A 189 -0.17 1.70 -19.67
C ASN A 189 0.24 1.79 -18.21
N ALA A 190 1.54 1.82 -17.96
CA ALA A 190 2.10 1.84 -16.62
C ALA A 190 1.62 3.05 -15.82
N PHE A 191 1.62 4.23 -16.43
CA PHE A 191 1.19 5.46 -15.77
C PHE A 191 -0.26 5.35 -15.26
N LEU A 192 -1.17 4.89 -16.12
CA LEU A 192 -2.58 4.75 -15.76
C LEU A 192 -2.79 3.70 -14.67
N ALA A 193 -2.09 2.56 -14.73
CA ALA A 193 -2.21 1.51 -13.73
C ALA A 193 -1.69 1.96 -12.36
N ILE A 194 -0.53 2.64 -12.34
CA ILE A 194 0.05 3.19 -11.11
C ILE A 194 -0.87 4.27 -10.53
N LEU A 195 -1.34 5.21 -11.36
CA LEU A 195 -2.20 6.30 -10.92
C LEU A 195 -3.50 5.78 -10.29
N ILE A 196 -4.21 4.88 -10.97
CA ILE A 196 -5.46 4.30 -10.45
C ILE A 196 -5.21 3.51 -9.16
N SER A 197 -4.18 2.67 -9.15
CA SER A 197 -3.80 1.89 -7.96
C SER A 197 -3.49 2.81 -6.77
N SER A 198 -2.77 3.90 -6.99
CA SER A 198 -2.40 4.86 -5.95
C SER A 198 -3.59 5.66 -5.42
N LEU A 199 -4.50 6.07 -6.30
CA LEU A 199 -5.75 6.71 -5.91
C LEU A 199 -6.63 5.79 -5.04
N LEU A 200 -6.76 4.53 -5.45
CA LEU A 200 -7.49 3.53 -4.68
C LEU A 200 -6.81 3.26 -3.32
N PHE A 201 -5.47 3.28 -3.28
CA PHE A 201 -4.71 3.11 -2.05
C PHE A 201 -4.92 4.29 -1.09
N GLY A 202 -4.81 5.53 -1.58
CA GLY A 202 -5.13 6.72 -0.78
C GLY A 202 -6.56 6.68 -0.22
N ALA A 203 -7.53 6.28 -1.04
CA ALA A 203 -8.95 6.20 -0.64
C ALA A 203 -9.27 5.18 0.48
N LEU A 204 -8.31 4.34 0.89
CA LEU A 204 -8.44 3.47 2.06
C LEU A 204 -8.26 4.22 3.39
N HIS A 205 -7.73 5.43 3.36
CA HIS A 205 -7.43 6.24 4.53
C HIS A 205 -8.56 7.23 4.81
N LEU A 206 -8.73 7.61 6.08
CA LEU A 206 -9.86 8.44 6.53
C LEU A 206 -9.55 9.93 6.56
N TYR A 207 -8.29 10.31 6.82
CA TYR A 207 -7.89 11.70 7.00
C TYR A 207 -7.25 12.26 5.73
N PRO A 208 -7.56 13.49 5.31
CA PRO A 208 -7.03 14.12 4.10
C PRO A 208 -5.50 14.10 4.00
N SER A 209 -4.79 14.33 5.10
CA SER A 209 -3.32 14.23 5.15
C SER A 209 -2.85 12.82 4.84
N LEU A 210 -3.46 11.79 5.47
CA LEU A 210 -3.13 10.39 5.25
C LEU A 210 -3.52 9.91 3.85
N ILE A 211 -4.67 10.36 3.32
CA ILE A 211 -5.07 10.09 1.93
C ILE A 211 -3.98 10.57 0.97
N THR A 212 -3.50 11.80 1.18
CA THR A 212 -2.49 12.42 0.32
C THR A 212 -1.13 11.72 0.46
N ALA A 213 -0.68 11.46 1.69
CA ALA A 213 0.56 10.73 1.96
C ALA A 213 0.53 9.32 1.34
N ALA A 214 -0.55 8.58 1.57
CA ALA A 214 -0.74 7.25 1.00
C ALA A 214 -0.80 7.26 -0.53
N PHE A 215 -1.46 8.25 -1.14
CA PHE A 215 -1.46 8.43 -2.59
C PHE A 215 -0.04 8.64 -3.14
N LEU A 216 0.75 9.55 -2.54
CA LEU A 216 2.11 9.86 -2.98
C LEU A 216 3.04 8.65 -2.80
N ASN A 217 3.01 8.01 -1.64
CA ASN A 217 3.71 6.74 -1.40
C ASN A 217 3.22 5.65 -2.36
N GLY A 218 1.92 5.63 -2.64
CA GLY A 218 1.30 4.74 -3.61
C GLY A 218 1.91 4.85 -5.00
N LEU A 219 2.17 6.07 -5.48
CA LEU A 219 2.84 6.30 -6.77
C LEU A 219 4.26 5.71 -6.77
N LEU A 220 5.00 5.88 -5.68
CA LEU A 220 6.37 5.40 -5.54
C LEU A 220 6.40 3.86 -5.51
N TYR A 221 5.57 3.24 -4.67
CA TYR A 221 5.49 1.78 -4.54
C TYR A 221 4.97 1.13 -5.83
N GLY A 222 3.96 1.74 -6.48
CA GLY A 222 3.46 1.29 -7.78
C GLY A 222 4.54 1.35 -8.86
N TRP A 223 5.33 2.41 -8.90
CA TRP A 223 6.45 2.49 -9.84
C TRP A 223 7.51 1.41 -9.56
N VAL A 224 7.87 1.17 -8.30
CA VAL A 224 8.80 0.11 -7.92
C VAL A 224 8.24 -1.27 -8.30
N TYR A 225 6.94 -1.50 -8.06
CA TYR A 225 6.29 -2.74 -8.49
C TYR A 225 6.30 -2.90 -10.01
N TYR A 226 5.93 -1.87 -10.75
CA TYR A 226 5.99 -1.90 -12.21
C TYR A 226 7.38 -2.27 -12.73
N ARG A 227 8.43 -1.73 -12.13
CA ARG A 227 9.82 -1.97 -12.52
C ARG A 227 10.35 -3.34 -12.10
N SER A 228 10.06 -3.75 -10.90
CA SER A 228 10.63 -4.97 -10.29
C SER A 228 9.74 -6.20 -10.41
N ARG A 229 8.43 -5.98 -10.57
CA ARG A 229 7.39 -7.02 -10.47
C ARG A 229 7.48 -7.81 -9.15
N ASN A 230 7.88 -7.13 -8.08
CA ASN A 230 8.12 -7.74 -6.78
C ASN A 230 7.39 -7.00 -5.66
N VAL A 231 6.37 -7.63 -5.10
CA VAL A 231 5.56 -7.10 -4.00
C VAL A 231 6.38 -6.94 -2.71
N VAL A 232 7.39 -7.80 -2.50
CA VAL A 232 8.22 -7.74 -1.27
C VAL A 232 8.98 -6.43 -1.17
N LEU A 233 9.47 -5.89 -2.30
CA LEU A 233 10.16 -4.61 -2.28
C LEU A 233 9.22 -3.47 -1.88
N CYS A 234 7.98 -3.49 -2.37
CA CYS A 234 6.96 -2.51 -1.98
C CYS A 234 6.58 -2.67 -0.51
N PHE A 235 6.42 -3.92 -0.05
CA PHE A 235 6.19 -4.21 1.36
C PHE A 235 7.30 -3.68 2.26
N LEU A 236 8.57 -3.89 1.90
CA LEU A 236 9.71 -3.38 2.69
C LEU A 236 9.74 -1.85 2.75
N MET A 237 9.45 -1.17 1.63
CA MET A 237 9.33 0.29 1.60
C MET A 237 8.21 0.74 2.53
N HIS A 238 7.03 0.18 2.39
CA HIS A 238 5.87 0.53 3.20
C HIS A 238 6.10 0.25 4.71
N MET A 239 6.71 -0.90 5.04
CA MET A 239 7.12 -1.21 6.40
C MET A 239 8.07 -0.16 6.97
N VAL A 240 9.10 0.25 6.22
CA VAL A 240 10.05 1.30 6.64
C VAL A 240 9.33 2.62 6.88
N ASN A 241 8.40 3.02 6.00
CA ASN A 241 7.60 4.23 6.18
C ASN A 241 6.80 4.18 7.49
N ASN A 242 6.09 3.09 7.75
CA ASN A 242 5.26 2.95 8.95
C ASN A 242 6.11 2.89 10.23
N VAL A 243 7.25 2.19 10.19
CA VAL A 243 8.22 2.20 11.31
C VAL A 243 8.74 3.62 11.58
N ALA A 244 9.08 4.38 10.54
CA ALA A 244 9.54 5.76 10.70
C ALA A 244 8.44 6.65 11.31
N SER A 245 7.18 6.49 10.90
CA SER A 245 6.03 7.20 11.49
C SER A 245 5.84 6.84 12.96
N CYS A 246 5.83 5.53 13.30
CA CYS A 246 5.73 5.09 14.69
C CYS A 246 6.88 5.62 15.56
N LEU A 247 8.10 5.66 15.03
CA LEU A 247 9.25 6.23 15.75
C LEU A 247 9.12 7.74 15.93
N ALA A 248 8.63 8.48 14.94
CA ALA A 248 8.39 9.91 15.04
C ALA A 248 7.34 10.20 16.12
N ASP A 249 6.26 9.44 16.17
CA ASP A 249 5.23 9.57 17.20
C ASP A 249 5.74 9.24 18.60
N TRP A 250 6.62 8.25 18.72
CA TRP A 250 7.20 7.85 20.00
C TRP A 250 8.23 8.84 20.53
N LEU A 251 9.06 9.39 19.62
CA LEU A 251 10.13 10.31 20.00
C LEU A 251 9.58 11.69 20.36
N LYS A 252 8.39 12.10 19.85
CA LYS A 252 7.75 13.42 20.03
C LYS A 252 8.77 14.47 20.50
N PRO A 253 9.62 15.01 19.63
CA PRO A 253 10.56 16.02 20.06
C PRO A 253 9.75 17.23 20.52
N ASP A 254 9.90 17.60 21.79
CA ASP A 254 9.34 18.81 22.38
C ASP A 254 10.12 19.99 21.78
N ILE A 255 9.84 20.32 20.52
CA ILE A 255 10.56 21.35 19.76
C ILE A 255 9.93 22.68 20.14
N GLY A 256 10.44 23.26 21.22
CA GLY A 256 10.08 24.61 21.62
C GLY A 256 10.45 25.66 20.56
N THR A 257 9.67 26.71 20.53
CA THR A 257 9.57 27.82 19.55
C THR A 257 10.84 28.62 19.24
N VAL A 258 11.96 28.41 19.91
CA VAL A 258 13.22 29.13 19.69
C VAL A 258 14.06 28.58 18.53
N PHE A 259 13.66 27.43 17.97
CA PHE A 259 14.39 26.69 16.92
C PHE A 259 14.01 27.07 15.49
N ASP A 260 12.98 27.90 15.26
CA ASP A 260 12.27 27.96 13.99
C ASP A 260 13.10 28.38 12.77
N ILE A 261 13.93 29.40 12.85
CA ILE A 261 14.65 29.90 11.66
C ILE A 261 15.84 29.00 11.30
N PHE A 262 16.64 28.59 12.29
CA PHE A 262 17.76 27.66 12.05
C PHE A 262 17.27 26.26 11.69
N PHE A 263 16.14 25.83 12.22
CA PHE A 263 15.50 24.57 11.92
C PHE A 263 14.98 24.54 10.47
N GLN A 264 14.27 25.60 10.03
CA GLN A 264 13.75 25.72 8.66
C GLN A 264 14.86 25.65 7.60
N THR A 265 15.98 26.35 7.80
CA THR A 265 17.11 26.30 6.86
C THR A 265 17.73 24.90 6.79
N ARG A 266 17.89 24.21 7.93
CA ARG A 266 18.42 22.84 7.97
C ARG A 266 17.47 21.86 7.30
N VAL A 267 16.16 21.97 7.56
CA VAL A 267 15.12 21.13 6.93
C VAL A 267 15.14 21.29 5.41
N ILE A 268 15.27 22.52 4.89
CA ILE A 268 15.37 22.77 3.45
C ILE A 268 16.62 22.08 2.87
N ILE A 269 17.79 22.23 3.50
CA ILE A 269 19.04 21.62 3.03
C ILE A 269 18.93 20.10 3.05
N ILE A 270 18.42 19.50 4.14
CA ILE A 270 18.22 18.05 4.26
C ILE A 270 17.25 17.57 3.19
N THR A 271 16.16 18.30 2.95
CA THR A 271 15.19 17.96 1.91
C THR A 271 15.80 17.97 0.51
N MET A 272 16.66 18.95 0.22
CA MET A 272 17.39 18.99 -1.05
C MET A 272 18.29 17.75 -1.22
N PHE A 273 19.02 17.34 -0.19
CA PHE A 273 19.79 16.10 -0.21
C PHE A 273 18.89 14.87 -0.41
N CYS A 274 17.76 14.81 0.30
CA CYS A 274 16.78 13.75 0.13
C CYS A 274 16.29 13.65 -1.32
N VAL A 275 15.95 14.77 -1.95
CA VAL A 275 15.53 14.80 -3.36
C VAL A 275 16.66 14.31 -4.29
N VAL A 276 17.91 14.69 -4.05
CA VAL A 276 19.06 14.19 -4.82
C VAL A 276 19.19 12.67 -4.69
N PHE A 277 19.08 12.12 -3.48
CA PHE A 277 19.13 10.67 -3.24
C PHE A 277 17.93 9.95 -3.86
N MET A 278 16.73 10.53 -3.82
CA MET A 278 15.55 9.98 -4.52
C MET A 278 15.83 9.86 -6.03
N VAL A 279 16.31 10.93 -6.67
CA VAL A 279 16.61 10.94 -8.11
C VAL A 279 17.69 9.91 -8.45
N ALA A 280 18.79 9.87 -7.68
CA ALA A 280 19.86 8.88 -7.86
C ALA A 280 19.35 7.43 -7.73
N SER A 281 18.50 7.17 -6.74
CA SER A 281 17.88 5.87 -6.52
C SER A 281 16.97 5.47 -7.69
N ILE A 282 16.10 6.38 -8.14
CA ILE A 282 15.21 6.16 -9.29
C ILE A 282 16.04 5.83 -10.54
N MET A 283 17.09 6.58 -10.82
CA MET A 283 17.96 6.35 -11.98
C MET A 283 18.64 4.96 -11.89
N THR A 284 19.17 4.61 -10.74
CA THR A 284 19.86 3.34 -10.53
C THR A 284 18.90 2.15 -10.60
N ILE A 285 17.74 2.22 -9.95
CA ILE A 285 16.70 1.18 -10.02
C ILE A 285 16.23 1.02 -11.47
N LYS A 286 16.00 2.13 -12.18
CA LYS A 286 15.64 2.10 -13.61
C LYS A 286 16.67 1.36 -14.43
N LYS A 287 17.96 1.66 -14.28
CA LYS A 287 19.07 1.01 -15.01
C LYS A 287 19.13 -0.49 -14.71
N LYS A 288 19.09 -0.88 -13.43
CA LYS A 288 19.17 -2.28 -12.99
C LYS A 288 17.98 -3.13 -13.43
N THR A 289 16.79 -2.55 -13.49
CA THR A 289 15.59 -3.28 -13.89
C THR A 289 15.39 -3.33 -15.40
N LEU A 290 15.99 -2.43 -16.19
CA LEU A 290 16.03 -2.51 -17.66
C LEU A 290 16.92 -3.67 -18.15
N GLN A 291 18.01 -3.96 -17.46
CA GLN A 291 18.93 -5.04 -17.83
C GLN A 291 18.35 -6.45 -17.58
N LYS A 292 17.22 -6.57 -16.87
CA LYS A 292 16.59 -7.85 -16.51
C LYS A 292 15.28 -8.11 -17.26
N ALA A 293 14.82 -7.19 -18.10
CA ALA A 293 13.63 -7.28 -18.94
C ALA A 293 13.97 -7.83 -20.33
#